data_0ae1a5eee0d86dfdc546b5c90fa5c2c2
#
_entry.id   0ae1a5eee0d86dfdc546b5c90fa5c2c2
#
_cell.length_a   1.000
_cell.length_b   1.000
_cell.length_c   1.000
_cell.angle_alpha   90.00
_cell.angle_beta   90.00
_cell.angle_gamma   90.00
#
_symmetry.space_group_name_H-M   'P 1'
#
loop_
_entity.id
_entity.type
_entity.pdbx_description
1 polymer ?
#
loop_
_entity_poly.entity_id
_entity_poly.type
_entity_poly.pdbx_seq_one_letter_code
_entity_poly.pdbx_strand_id
1 'polypeptide(L)'
;MAGSSFGRIFRITTWGESHGPALGCIIDGCPAGVELSEKDIQPYLDRRKPGNAAVATARKESDTAEILSGVFEGKTTGTPISVIIRNSDQHSNDYDNLKDLYRPGHADMTYDAKYGFRDHRGGGRSSGRETAARVIAGAIAAKVLKQLGITVEAYTRAIGPVEADLDDYSRSAVLANATAMPDINANARALEYIADMKNKCDSCGGVMECVIKGVPAGVGDPVFDKLDALLAQAVMSIGAVKAVEIGDGTLAATSVGSKNNDQFKAGSKGEISKKTNHAGGILGGISDSSDIIVRASVKPTPSIARAQKTVNNLGENSEIEIHGRHDPVIVPRAVVVLESMCAVTILDSLLYGMGSRIDNLVSIYNK
;
A
#
# COMPACT_ATOMS: atom_id res chain seq x y z
N MET A 1 13.18 -16.21 10.70
CA MET A 1 12.27 -15.11 11.05
C MET A 1 11.29 -14.84 9.91
N ALA A 2 10.02 -14.64 10.20
CA ALA A 2 8.96 -14.60 9.20
C ALA A 2 8.69 -13.16 8.73
N GLY A 3 9.58 -12.59 7.90
CA GLY A 3 9.38 -11.26 7.29
C GLY A 3 8.28 -11.18 6.22
N SER A 4 7.52 -12.28 6.02
CA SER A 4 6.44 -12.34 5.02
C SER A 4 5.04 -12.39 5.65
N SER A 5 4.93 -12.24 6.98
CA SER A 5 3.66 -12.17 7.70
C SER A 5 3.49 -10.81 8.37
N PHE A 6 2.25 -10.30 8.38
CA PHE A 6 1.86 -9.02 8.98
C PHE A 6 0.47 -9.17 9.64
N GLY A 7 0.21 -8.39 10.69
CA GLY A 7 -1.02 -8.47 11.49
C GLY A 7 -0.93 -9.48 12.63
N ARG A 8 -1.85 -9.38 13.59
CA ARG A 8 -1.92 -10.20 14.81
C ARG A 8 -3.13 -11.13 14.80
N ILE A 9 -4.32 -10.55 14.66
CA ILE A 9 -5.61 -11.26 14.56
C ILE A 9 -5.98 -11.42 13.09
N PHE A 10 -6.16 -10.32 12.36
CA PHE A 10 -6.28 -10.36 10.90
C PHE A 10 -4.87 -10.44 10.31
N ARG A 11 -4.36 -11.66 10.26
CA ARG A 11 -2.97 -11.94 9.92
C ARG A 11 -2.85 -12.38 8.48
N ILE A 12 -1.95 -11.73 7.75
CA ILE A 12 -1.65 -12.08 6.36
C ILE A 12 -0.26 -12.68 6.25
N THR A 13 -0.11 -13.69 5.39
CA THR A 13 1.19 -14.23 4.98
C THR A 13 1.25 -14.24 3.47
N THR A 14 2.18 -13.45 2.89
CA THR A 14 2.38 -13.37 1.45
C THR A 14 3.52 -14.30 1.02
N TRP A 15 3.37 -14.93 -0.15
CA TRP A 15 4.34 -15.85 -0.72
C TRP A 15 4.42 -15.69 -2.25
N GLY A 16 5.42 -16.33 -2.85
CA GLY A 16 5.67 -16.30 -4.28
C GLY A 16 6.54 -15.12 -4.72
N GLU A 17 7.00 -15.17 -5.95
CA GLU A 17 8.00 -14.27 -6.52
C GLU A 17 7.61 -13.81 -7.92
N SER A 18 8.25 -12.73 -8.39
CA SER A 18 7.92 -12.10 -9.68
C SER A 18 8.10 -13.02 -10.88
N HIS A 19 9.05 -13.94 -10.82
CA HIS A 19 9.38 -14.90 -11.90
C HIS A 19 9.12 -16.37 -11.48
N GLY A 20 8.47 -16.59 -10.35
CA GLY A 20 7.94 -17.89 -9.97
C GLY A 20 6.63 -18.22 -10.70
N PRO A 21 6.08 -19.42 -10.54
CA PRO A 21 4.86 -19.87 -11.21
C PRO A 21 3.61 -19.13 -10.74
N ALA A 22 3.63 -18.63 -9.50
CA ALA A 22 2.51 -17.95 -8.87
C ALA A 22 2.97 -17.09 -7.69
N LEU A 23 2.07 -16.25 -7.21
CA LEU A 23 2.14 -15.58 -5.92
C LEU A 23 0.78 -15.66 -5.23
N GLY A 24 0.75 -15.48 -3.93
CA GLY A 24 -0.51 -15.56 -3.21
C GLY A 24 -0.43 -15.00 -1.80
N CYS A 25 -1.57 -15.08 -1.15
CA CYS A 25 -1.77 -14.65 0.22
C CYS A 25 -2.56 -15.69 0.99
N ILE A 26 -2.15 -15.94 2.22
CA ILE A 26 -2.95 -16.65 3.22
C ILE A 26 -3.40 -15.61 4.24
N ILE A 27 -4.70 -15.57 4.52
CA ILE A 27 -5.32 -14.64 5.45
C ILE A 27 -5.96 -15.48 6.56
N ASP A 28 -5.51 -15.28 7.78
CA ASP A 28 -6.07 -15.90 8.97
C ASP A 28 -6.79 -14.85 9.82
N GLY A 29 -7.77 -15.28 10.64
CA GLY A 29 -8.53 -14.39 11.53
C GLY A 29 -9.58 -13.51 10.83
N CYS A 30 -9.94 -13.80 9.58
CA CYS A 30 -11.09 -13.16 8.96
C CYS A 30 -12.38 -13.67 9.62
N PRO A 31 -13.32 -12.79 10.08
CA PRO A 31 -14.58 -13.23 10.64
C PRO A 31 -15.39 -14.12 9.69
N ALA A 32 -16.08 -15.11 10.23
CA ALA A 32 -17.00 -15.96 9.46
C ALA A 32 -18.26 -15.18 9.03
N GLY A 33 -18.88 -15.61 7.92
CA GLY A 33 -20.16 -15.07 7.46
C GLY A 33 -20.07 -13.83 6.56
N VAL A 34 -18.88 -13.37 6.23
CA VAL A 34 -18.67 -12.28 5.26
C VAL A 34 -18.89 -12.81 3.85
N GLU A 35 -19.81 -12.20 3.09
CA GLU A 35 -19.97 -12.53 1.67
C GLU A 35 -18.69 -12.22 0.91
N LEU A 36 -18.10 -13.23 0.24
CA LEU A 36 -16.82 -13.09 -0.43
C LEU A 36 -16.75 -13.96 -1.70
N SER A 37 -16.28 -13.35 -2.78
CA SER A 37 -15.95 -14.01 -4.04
C SER A 37 -14.76 -13.29 -4.70
N GLU A 38 -14.22 -13.87 -5.75
CA GLU A 38 -13.16 -13.25 -6.57
C GLU A 38 -13.58 -11.90 -7.14
N LYS A 39 -14.89 -11.69 -7.39
CA LYS A 39 -15.44 -10.41 -7.87
C LYS A 39 -15.24 -9.25 -6.89
N ASP A 40 -15.06 -9.53 -5.61
CA ASP A 40 -14.78 -8.52 -4.58
C ASP A 40 -13.31 -8.12 -4.57
N ILE A 41 -12.42 -9.02 -4.97
CA ILE A 41 -10.97 -8.83 -4.98
C ILE A 41 -10.50 -8.22 -6.32
N GLN A 42 -11.08 -8.66 -7.43
CA GLN A 42 -10.61 -8.34 -8.77
C GLN A 42 -10.53 -6.84 -9.07
N PRO A 43 -11.48 -5.97 -8.66
CA PRO A 43 -11.38 -4.53 -8.91
C PRO A 43 -10.15 -3.87 -8.25
N TYR A 44 -9.72 -4.38 -7.12
CA TYR A 44 -8.49 -3.91 -6.44
C TYR A 44 -7.25 -4.34 -7.21
N LEU A 45 -7.19 -5.59 -7.67
CA LEU A 45 -6.10 -6.08 -8.50
C LEU A 45 -6.03 -5.35 -9.85
N ASP A 46 -7.18 -5.02 -10.43
CA ASP A 46 -7.25 -4.26 -11.70
C ASP A 46 -6.65 -2.86 -11.57
N ARG A 47 -6.80 -2.19 -10.42
CA ARG A 47 -6.15 -0.91 -10.13
C ARG A 47 -4.64 -1.04 -9.94
N ARG A 48 -4.16 -2.21 -9.47
CA ARG A 48 -2.73 -2.48 -9.24
C ARG A 48 -1.98 -2.87 -10.50
N LYS A 49 -2.58 -3.65 -11.39
CA LYS A 49 -1.91 -4.19 -12.57
C LYS A 49 -1.46 -3.09 -13.54
N PRO A 50 -0.42 -3.33 -14.35
CA PRO A 50 -0.10 -2.44 -15.46
C PRO A 50 -1.27 -2.41 -16.42
N GLY A 51 -1.78 -1.27 -16.76
CA GLY A 51 -2.94 -1.19 -17.67
C GLY A 51 -2.96 0.04 -18.56
N ASN A 52 -2.24 1.09 -18.17
CA ASN A 52 -2.22 2.33 -18.93
C ASN A 52 -0.79 2.62 -19.42
N ALA A 53 -0.60 2.52 -20.74
CA ALA A 53 0.70 2.76 -21.40
C ALA A 53 1.25 4.18 -21.18
N ALA A 54 0.41 5.15 -20.78
CA ALA A 54 0.86 6.50 -20.46
C ALA A 54 1.73 6.53 -19.19
N VAL A 55 1.39 5.73 -18.17
CA VAL A 55 2.01 5.76 -16.84
C VAL A 55 2.72 4.46 -16.45
N ALA A 56 2.50 3.36 -17.18
CA ALA A 56 3.00 2.03 -16.84
C ALA A 56 3.67 1.34 -18.03
N THR A 57 4.25 0.16 -17.77
CA THR A 57 4.86 -0.70 -18.79
C THR A 57 3.81 -1.37 -19.68
N ALA A 58 4.26 -1.89 -20.83
CA ALA A 58 3.45 -2.69 -21.74
C ALA A 58 3.20 -4.14 -21.26
N ARG A 59 3.52 -4.48 -20.01
CA ARG A 59 3.24 -5.81 -19.44
C ARG A 59 1.74 -6.07 -19.40
N LYS A 60 1.33 -7.28 -19.80
CA LYS A 60 -0.06 -7.73 -19.75
C LYS A 60 -0.18 -8.83 -18.70
N GLU A 61 -0.44 -8.44 -17.46
CA GLU A 61 -0.74 -9.38 -16.38
C GLU A 61 -2.26 -9.44 -16.20
N SER A 62 -2.84 -10.62 -16.19
CA SER A 62 -4.28 -10.79 -15.92
C SER A 62 -4.60 -10.48 -14.46
N ASP A 63 -3.69 -10.82 -13.54
CA ASP A 63 -3.87 -10.72 -12.08
C ASP A 63 -5.21 -11.31 -11.61
N THR A 64 -5.61 -12.43 -12.20
CA THR A 64 -6.87 -13.09 -11.84
C THR A 64 -6.73 -13.78 -10.49
N ALA A 65 -7.57 -13.42 -9.54
CA ALA A 65 -7.63 -14.07 -8.24
C ALA A 65 -8.35 -15.41 -8.33
N GLU A 66 -7.85 -16.41 -7.62
CA GLU A 66 -8.46 -17.71 -7.43
C GLU A 66 -8.48 -18.02 -5.93
N ILE A 67 -9.67 -18.14 -5.32
CA ILE A 67 -9.84 -18.48 -3.90
C ILE A 67 -9.79 -20.01 -3.77
N LEU A 68 -8.85 -20.51 -2.96
CA LEU A 68 -8.60 -21.95 -2.79
C LEU A 68 -9.19 -22.52 -1.50
N SER A 69 -9.45 -21.69 -0.48
CA SER A 69 -9.97 -22.12 0.83
C SER A 69 -10.61 -20.97 1.60
N GLY A 70 -11.30 -21.30 2.70
CA GLY A 70 -11.85 -20.34 3.65
C GLY A 70 -13.15 -19.70 3.22
N VAL A 71 -13.76 -20.16 2.11
CA VAL A 71 -15.07 -19.70 1.62
C VAL A 71 -15.94 -20.91 1.30
N PHE A 72 -17.19 -20.89 1.77
CA PHE A 72 -18.20 -21.90 1.47
C PHE A 72 -19.53 -21.22 1.18
N GLU A 73 -20.20 -21.59 0.09
CA GLU A 73 -21.46 -20.98 -0.38
C GLU A 73 -21.41 -19.44 -0.45
N GLY A 74 -20.24 -18.90 -0.90
CA GLY A 74 -20.04 -17.47 -1.05
C GLY A 74 -19.83 -16.70 0.26
N LYS A 75 -19.57 -17.37 1.37
CA LYS A 75 -19.30 -16.75 2.69
C LYS A 75 -18.02 -17.27 3.30
N THR A 76 -17.30 -16.40 4.01
CA THR A 76 -16.12 -16.79 4.79
C THR A 76 -16.51 -17.75 5.91
N THR A 77 -15.64 -18.72 6.18
CA THR A 77 -15.90 -19.79 7.17
C THR A 77 -15.23 -19.53 8.52
N GLY A 78 -14.40 -18.48 8.64
CA GLY A 78 -13.57 -18.23 9.83
C GLY A 78 -12.27 -19.04 9.84
N THR A 79 -12.04 -19.88 8.84
CA THR A 79 -10.78 -20.63 8.65
C THR A 79 -9.86 -19.88 7.67
N PRO A 80 -8.57 -20.24 7.54
CA PRO A 80 -7.66 -19.52 6.67
C PRO A 80 -8.13 -19.45 5.23
N ILE A 81 -8.16 -18.22 4.69
CA ILE A 81 -8.47 -17.95 3.29
C ILE A 81 -7.16 -17.95 2.51
N SER A 82 -7.05 -18.84 1.53
CA SER A 82 -5.91 -18.90 0.60
C SER A 82 -6.33 -18.39 -0.76
N VAL A 83 -5.59 -17.41 -1.29
CA VAL A 83 -5.83 -16.85 -2.63
C VAL A 83 -4.53 -16.87 -3.43
N ILE A 84 -4.60 -17.29 -4.67
CA ILE A 84 -3.48 -17.40 -5.60
C ILE A 84 -3.70 -16.53 -6.84
N ILE A 85 -2.60 -16.01 -7.40
CA ILE A 85 -2.52 -15.39 -8.72
C ILE A 85 -1.42 -16.11 -9.48
N ARG A 86 -1.75 -16.66 -10.66
CA ARG A 86 -0.78 -17.31 -11.55
C ARG A 86 -0.02 -16.27 -12.36
N ASN A 87 1.30 -16.42 -12.48
CA ASN A 87 2.12 -15.59 -13.34
C ASN A 87 2.04 -16.11 -14.79
N SER A 88 1.73 -15.22 -15.73
CA SER A 88 1.56 -15.57 -17.16
C SER A 88 2.53 -14.87 -18.10
N ASP A 89 3.13 -13.74 -17.73
CA ASP A 89 4.00 -12.91 -18.58
C ASP A 89 5.39 -12.72 -17.96
N GLN A 90 6.11 -13.84 -17.73
CA GLN A 90 7.48 -13.85 -17.23
C GLN A 90 8.47 -14.06 -18.37
N HIS A 91 9.34 -13.07 -18.64
CA HIS A 91 10.43 -13.16 -19.59
C HIS A 91 11.77 -13.15 -18.86
N SER A 92 12.30 -14.32 -18.56
CA SER A 92 13.53 -14.50 -17.77
C SER A 92 14.79 -14.01 -18.51
N ASN A 93 14.77 -14.05 -19.85
CA ASN A 93 15.91 -13.66 -20.69
C ASN A 93 16.24 -12.16 -20.66
N ASP A 94 15.30 -11.31 -20.19
CA ASP A 94 15.52 -9.85 -20.08
C ASP A 94 16.53 -9.48 -18.98
N TYR A 95 17.01 -10.44 -18.17
CA TYR A 95 17.84 -10.20 -16.98
C TYR A 95 19.19 -10.88 -16.99
N ASP A 96 19.58 -11.59 -18.07
CA ASP A 96 20.84 -12.34 -18.13
C ASP A 96 22.09 -11.44 -18.01
N ASN A 97 22.02 -10.21 -18.53
CA ASN A 97 23.07 -9.20 -18.41
C ASN A 97 23.20 -8.62 -16.99
N LEU A 98 22.26 -8.93 -16.08
CA LEU A 98 22.23 -8.44 -14.69
C LEU A 98 22.74 -9.47 -13.69
N LYS A 99 23.14 -10.67 -14.14
CA LYS A 99 23.52 -11.76 -13.26
C LYS A 99 24.64 -11.38 -12.30
N ASP A 100 25.66 -10.72 -12.82
CA ASP A 100 26.86 -10.39 -12.08
C ASP A 100 26.96 -8.89 -11.70
N LEU A 101 25.97 -8.08 -12.08
CA LEU A 101 25.94 -6.65 -11.81
C LEU A 101 24.89 -6.29 -10.75
N TYR A 102 25.17 -5.25 -9.98
CA TYR A 102 24.22 -4.70 -9.00
C TYR A 102 23.55 -3.44 -9.55
N ARG A 103 22.24 -3.48 -9.69
CA ARG A 103 21.47 -2.30 -10.13
C ARG A 103 21.50 -1.22 -9.05
N PRO A 104 21.92 0.03 -9.37
CA PRO A 104 21.88 1.14 -8.43
C PRO A 104 20.45 1.35 -7.90
N GLY A 105 20.32 1.53 -6.57
CA GLY A 105 19.01 1.75 -5.92
C GLY A 105 18.07 0.53 -5.87
N HIS A 106 18.51 -0.65 -6.31
CA HIS A 106 17.77 -1.91 -6.23
C HIS A 106 18.32 -2.81 -5.10
N ALA A 107 17.65 -3.93 -4.81
CA ALA A 107 17.97 -4.82 -3.70
C ALA A 107 19.03 -5.90 -4.04
N ASP A 108 19.65 -5.88 -5.22
CA ASP A 108 20.50 -6.98 -5.70
C ASP A 108 21.65 -7.31 -4.73
N MET A 109 22.47 -6.31 -4.39
CA MET A 109 23.60 -6.46 -3.47
C MET A 109 23.16 -6.90 -2.07
N THR A 110 22.06 -6.35 -1.56
CA THR A 110 21.57 -6.65 -0.22
C THR A 110 21.00 -8.06 -0.11
N TYR A 111 20.47 -8.63 -1.19
CA TYR A 111 20.04 -10.03 -1.25
C TYR A 111 21.22 -10.98 -1.23
N ASP A 112 22.25 -10.72 -2.04
CA ASP A 112 23.48 -11.52 -2.03
C ASP A 112 24.17 -11.46 -0.67
N ALA A 113 24.29 -10.28 -0.07
CA ALA A 113 24.87 -10.11 1.26
C ALA A 113 24.08 -10.84 2.37
N LYS A 114 22.75 -10.90 2.27
CA LYS A 114 21.91 -11.51 3.31
C LYS A 114 21.75 -13.02 3.15
N TYR A 115 21.55 -13.48 1.91
CA TYR A 115 21.17 -14.87 1.63
C TYR A 115 22.30 -15.68 0.98
N GLY A 116 23.40 -15.04 0.58
CA GLY A 116 24.54 -15.68 -0.07
C GLY A 116 24.34 -15.92 -1.58
N PHE A 117 23.14 -15.76 -2.08
CA PHE A 117 22.80 -15.83 -3.51
C PHE A 117 21.43 -15.21 -3.77
N ARG A 118 21.14 -14.88 -5.03
CA ARG A 118 19.85 -14.38 -5.46
C ARG A 118 19.39 -15.03 -6.77
N ASP A 119 18.08 -15.02 -7.00
CA ASP A 119 17.55 -15.24 -8.33
C ASP A 119 17.65 -13.92 -9.12
N HIS A 120 18.59 -13.87 -10.06
CA HIS A 120 18.88 -12.66 -10.87
C HIS A 120 17.81 -12.39 -11.94
N ARG A 121 16.91 -13.36 -12.23
CA ARG A 121 15.88 -13.24 -13.28
C ARG A 121 14.79 -12.23 -12.97
N GLY A 122 14.89 -11.49 -11.87
CA GLY A 122 13.98 -10.41 -11.49
C GLY A 122 14.23 -9.87 -10.09
N GLY A 123 13.27 -9.14 -9.54
CA GLY A 123 13.36 -8.60 -8.18
C GLY A 123 12.92 -9.57 -7.08
N GLY A 124 12.47 -10.78 -7.41
CA GLY A 124 11.98 -11.75 -6.43
C GLY A 124 10.92 -11.15 -5.49
N ARG A 125 11.13 -11.33 -4.19
CA ARG A 125 10.30 -10.73 -3.13
C ARG A 125 10.45 -9.21 -2.98
N SER A 126 11.50 -8.58 -3.54
CA SER A 126 11.66 -7.12 -3.58
C SER A 126 10.97 -6.46 -4.78
N SER A 127 10.39 -7.26 -5.67
CA SER A 127 9.64 -6.75 -6.82
C SER A 127 8.30 -6.16 -6.38
N GLY A 128 7.84 -5.08 -7.02
CA GLY A 128 6.48 -4.57 -6.85
C GLY A 128 5.37 -5.60 -7.18
N ARG A 129 5.71 -6.71 -7.82
CA ARG A 129 4.79 -7.82 -8.10
C ARG A 129 4.22 -8.47 -6.83
N GLU A 130 4.99 -8.57 -5.75
CA GLU A 130 4.56 -9.14 -4.47
C GLU A 130 3.37 -8.38 -3.87
N THR A 131 3.21 -7.09 -4.20
CA THR A 131 2.13 -6.27 -3.67
C THR A 131 0.74 -6.73 -4.11
N ALA A 132 0.62 -7.55 -5.16
CA ALA A 132 -0.66 -8.15 -5.54
C ALA A 132 -1.23 -9.02 -4.41
N ALA A 133 -0.38 -9.76 -3.69
CA ALA A 133 -0.79 -10.53 -2.52
C ALA A 133 -1.32 -9.64 -1.36
N ARG A 134 -0.70 -8.47 -1.15
CA ARG A 134 -1.19 -7.48 -0.16
C ARG A 134 -2.55 -6.88 -0.57
N VAL A 135 -2.73 -6.63 -1.86
CA VAL A 135 -3.98 -6.08 -2.41
C VAL A 135 -5.14 -7.06 -2.24
N ILE A 136 -4.91 -8.36 -2.39
CA ILE A 136 -5.89 -9.40 -2.08
C ILE A 136 -6.38 -9.25 -0.63
N ALA A 137 -5.45 -9.22 0.33
CA ALA A 137 -5.79 -9.10 1.74
C ALA A 137 -6.50 -7.79 2.07
N GLY A 138 -6.04 -6.67 1.45
CA GLY A 138 -6.64 -5.36 1.58
C GLY A 138 -8.08 -5.30 1.08
N ALA A 139 -8.38 -5.93 -0.05
CA ALA A 139 -9.74 -6.00 -0.59
C ALA A 139 -10.69 -6.73 0.37
N ILE A 140 -10.24 -7.84 0.96
CA ILE A 140 -11.02 -8.59 1.95
C ILE A 140 -11.20 -7.77 3.23
N ALA A 141 -10.14 -7.14 3.73
CA ALA A 141 -10.21 -6.26 4.90
C ALA A 141 -11.17 -5.09 4.67
N ALA A 142 -11.08 -4.41 3.53
CA ALA A 142 -11.96 -3.29 3.17
C ALA A 142 -13.44 -3.72 3.09
N LYS A 143 -13.71 -4.95 2.63
CA LYS A 143 -15.07 -5.50 2.61
C LYS A 143 -15.63 -5.72 4.01
N VAL A 144 -14.83 -6.19 4.95
CA VAL A 144 -15.22 -6.30 6.37
C VAL A 144 -15.43 -4.92 6.97
N LEU A 145 -14.49 -3.99 6.79
CA LEU A 145 -14.56 -2.62 7.30
C LEU A 145 -15.80 -1.87 6.81
N LYS A 146 -16.19 -2.09 5.56
CA LYS A 146 -17.39 -1.48 4.97
C LYS A 146 -18.67 -1.87 5.72
N GLN A 147 -18.78 -3.09 6.26
CA GLN A 147 -19.91 -3.51 7.08
C GLN A 147 -19.97 -2.78 8.42
N LEU A 148 -18.84 -2.24 8.88
CA LEU A 148 -18.72 -1.41 10.08
C LEU A 148 -18.87 0.09 9.79
N GLY A 149 -19.19 0.48 8.55
CA GLY A 149 -19.28 1.88 8.12
C GLY A 149 -17.93 2.57 7.94
N ILE A 150 -16.83 1.81 7.89
CA ILE A 150 -15.48 2.34 7.73
C ILE A 150 -15.09 2.26 6.26
N THR A 151 -14.57 3.36 5.72
CA THR A 151 -14.04 3.44 4.36
C THR A 151 -12.55 3.79 4.36
N VAL A 152 -11.81 3.18 3.45
CA VAL A 152 -10.38 3.42 3.25
C VAL A 152 -10.19 3.80 1.78
N GLU A 153 -9.72 5.01 1.52
CA GLU A 153 -9.58 5.54 0.18
C GLU A 153 -8.21 6.17 0.01
N ALA A 154 -7.46 5.74 -1.01
CA ALA A 154 -6.18 6.33 -1.34
C ALA A 154 -6.18 6.94 -2.74
N TYR A 155 -5.28 7.90 -2.95
CA TYR A 155 -5.08 8.61 -4.20
C TYR A 155 -3.64 9.10 -4.34
N THR A 156 -3.28 9.50 -5.55
CA THR A 156 -2.01 10.17 -5.84
C THR A 156 -2.11 11.62 -5.42
N ARG A 157 -1.32 12.02 -4.40
CA ARG A 157 -1.21 13.39 -3.93
C ARG A 157 -0.28 14.22 -4.80
N ALA A 158 0.85 13.63 -5.24
CA ALA A 158 1.80 14.29 -6.12
C ALA A 158 2.56 13.30 -7.00
N ILE A 159 2.98 13.73 -8.20
CA ILE A 159 3.94 13.07 -9.09
C ILE A 159 5.02 14.08 -9.44
N GLY A 160 6.27 13.80 -9.01
CA GLY A 160 7.34 14.78 -9.11
C GLY A 160 6.91 16.11 -8.48
N PRO A 161 7.01 17.23 -9.22
CA PRO A 161 6.61 18.56 -8.72
C PRO A 161 5.10 18.86 -8.90
N VAL A 162 4.33 17.96 -9.49
CA VAL A 162 2.91 18.20 -9.77
C VAL A 162 2.06 17.70 -8.61
N GLU A 163 1.44 18.61 -7.88
CA GLU A 163 0.52 18.31 -6.79
C GLU A 163 -0.94 18.42 -7.25
N ALA A 164 -1.79 17.55 -6.65
CA ALA A 164 -3.24 17.62 -6.79
C ALA A 164 -3.83 18.72 -5.91
N ASP A 165 -4.79 19.46 -6.46
CA ASP A 165 -5.64 20.36 -5.70
C ASP A 165 -6.76 19.55 -5.01
N LEU A 166 -6.84 19.63 -3.69
CA LEU A 166 -7.85 18.87 -2.93
C LEU A 166 -9.18 19.61 -2.80
N ASP A 167 -9.23 20.88 -3.15
CA ASP A 167 -10.51 21.61 -3.26
C ASP A 167 -11.34 21.08 -4.44
N ASP A 168 -10.66 20.52 -5.46
CA ASP A 168 -11.26 19.83 -6.61
C ASP A 168 -11.31 18.31 -6.45
N TYR A 169 -11.29 17.77 -5.22
CA TYR A 169 -11.26 16.33 -4.98
C TYR A 169 -12.48 15.61 -5.55
N SER A 170 -12.21 14.57 -6.36
CA SER A 170 -13.22 13.68 -6.91
C SER A 170 -12.77 12.21 -6.84
N ARG A 171 -13.51 11.38 -6.08
CA ARG A 171 -13.25 9.92 -6.04
C ARG A 171 -13.44 9.25 -7.40
N SER A 172 -14.40 9.70 -8.19
CA SER A 172 -14.59 9.18 -9.55
C SER A 172 -13.41 9.50 -10.46
N ALA A 173 -12.78 10.67 -10.29
CA ALA A 173 -11.55 11.02 -11.01
C ALA A 173 -10.37 10.13 -10.58
N VAL A 174 -10.20 9.83 -9.29
CA VAL A 174 -9.17 8.89 -8.82
C VAL A 174 -9.28 7.54 -9.52
N LEU A 175 -10.51 7.04 -9.69
CA LEU A 175 -10.75 5.73 -10.30
C LEU A 175 -10.62 5.72 -11.82
N ALA A 176 -10.87 6.87 -12.47
CA ALA A 176 -10.85 7.01 -13.93
C ALA A 176 -9.49 7.49 -14.48
N ASN A 177 -8.77 8.31 -13.72
CA ASN A 177 -7.52 8.92 -14.17
C ASN A 177 -6.36 7.91 -14.18
N ALA A 178 -5.55 7.97 -15.22
CA ALA A 178 -4.37 7.12 -15.35
C ALA A 178 -3.34 7.31 -14.21
N THR A 179 -3.27 8.51 -13.64
CA THR A 179 -2.38 8.87 -12.53
C THR A 179 -2.99 8.59 -11.15
N ALA A 180 -4.26 8.20 -11.08
CA ALA A 180 -5.03 8.10 -9.84
C ALA A 180 -5.05 9.43 -9.04
N MET A 181 -4.88 10.58 -9.68
CA MET A 181 -5.07 11.90 -9.08
C MET A 181 -6.55 12.26 -8.99
N PRO A 182 -6.99 12.90 -7.89
CA PRO A 182 -8.39 13.31 -7.69
C PRO A 182 -8.79 14.54 -8.51
N ASP A 183 -7.83 15.32 -8.98
CA ASP A 183 -7.97 16.55 -9.75
C ASP A 183 -7.61 16.29 -11.22
N ILE A 184 -8.52 16.63 -12.14
CA ILE A 184 -8.36 16.40 -13.59
C ILE A 184 -7.23 17.27 -14.16
N ASN A 185 -7.07 18.50 -13.68
CA ASN A 185 -6.04 19.42 -14.18
C ASN A 185 -4.65 18.96 -13.75
N ALA A 186 -4.49 18.51 -12.49
CA ALA A 186 -3.23 17.92 -12.03
C ALA A 186 -2.93 16.61 -12.77
N ASN A 187 -3.93 15.77 -13.05
CA ASN A 187 -3.74 14.58 -13.88
C ASN A 187 -3.14 14.92 -15.26
N ALA A 188 -3.64 15.94 -15.93
CA ALA A 188 -3.13 16.36 -17.25
C ALA A 188 -1.65 16.80 -17.15
N ARG A 189 -1.33 17.70 -16.20
CA ARG A 189 0.06 18.16 -15.98
C ARG A 189 1.00 17.01 -15.58
N ALA A 190 0.52 16.07 -14.77
CA ALA A 190 1.30 14.89 -14.36
C ALA A 190 1.60 13.96 -15.54
N LEU A 191 0.66 13.78 -16.48
CA LEU A 191 0.88 12.99 -17.68
C LEU A 191 1.94 13.63 -18.59
N GLU A 192 1.93 14.96 -18.75
CA GLU A 192 2.98 15.69 -19.48
C GLU A 192 4.36 15.51 -18.82
N TYR A 193 4.41 15.64 -17.49
CA TYR A 193 5.66 15.43 -16.74
C TYR A 193 6.19 14.00 -16.87
N ILE A 194 5.33 12.99 -16.79
CA ILE A 194 5.71 11.58 -16.98
C ILE A 194 6.23 11.35 -18.41
N ALA A 195 5.59 11.94 -19.40
CA ALA A 195 6.03 11.84 -20.80
C ALA A 195 7.45 12.47 -20.99
N ASP A 196 7.73 13.60 -20.35
CA ASP A 196 9.07 14.20 -20.35
C ASP A 196 10.11 13.28 -19.69
N MET A 197 9.78 12.64 -18.56
CA MET A 197 10.68 11.67 -17.91
C MET A 197 10.95 10.46 -18.83
N LYS A 198 9.93 9.94 -19.51
CA LYS A 198 10.10 8.86 -20.50
C LYS A 198 11.03 9.26 -21.63
N ASN A 199 10.87 10.47 -22.18
CA ASN A 199 11.70 10.99 -23.26
C ASN A 199 13.17 11.16 -22.83
N LYS A 200 13.39 11.42 -21.54
CA LYS A 200 14.73 11.52 -20.92
C LYS A 200 15.28 10.16 -20.48
N CYS A 201 14.59 9.06 -20.75
CA CYS A 201 14.94 7.72 -20.28
C CYS A 201 15.11 7.66 -18.74
N ASP A 202 14.31 8.43 -18.00
CA ASP A 202 14.40 8.61 -16.55
C ASP A 202 13.06 8.23 -15.88
N SER A 203 13.02 8.35 -14.56
CA SER A 203 11.83 8.04 -13.74
C SER A 203 11.58 9.13 -12.70
N CYS A 204 10.37 9.16 -12.15
CA CYS A 204 10.02 10.08 -11.08
C CYS A 204 9.35 9.36 -9.91
N GLY A 205 9.47 9.98 -8.74
CA GLY A 205 8.75 9.62 -7.53
C GLY A 205 7.45 10.40 -7.39
N GLY A 206 6.89 10.36 -6.20
CA GLY A 206 5.72 11.14 -5.86
C GLY A 206 5.20 10.81 -4.46
N VAL A 207 3.99 11.28 -4.17
CA VAL A 207 3.34 11.13 -2.87
C VAL A 207 1.97 10.51 -3.06
N MET A 208 1.66 9.51 -2.23
CA MET A 208 0.31 8.94 -2.07
C MET A 208 -0.30 9.44 -0.78
N GLU A 209 -1.60 9.62 -0.75
CA GLU A 209 -2.35 9.90 0.48
C GLU A 209 -3.52 8.93 0.61
N CYS A 210 -3.75 8.46 1.85
CA CYS A 210 -4.87 7.62 2.22
C CYS A 210 -5.69 8.31 3.31
N VAL A 211 -6.99 8.39 3.10
CA VAL A 211 -7.96 8.90 4.07
C VAL A 211 -8.84 7.76 4.53
N ILE A 212 -8.88 7.52 5.84
CA ILE A 212 -9.68 6.47 6.46
C ILE A 212 -10.77 7.15 7.28
N LYS A 213 -12.04 6.87 6.93
CA LYS A 213 -13.22 7.50 7.55
C LYS A 213 -14.04 6.48 8.33
N GLY A 214 -14.71 6.96 9.38
CA GLY A 214 -15.66 6.16 10.16
C GLY A 214 -15.02 5.26 11.22
N VAL A 215 -13.71 5.37 11.46
CA VAL A 215 -13.07 4.64 12.56
C VAL A 215 -13.57 5.23 13.89
N PRO A 216 -14.15 4.43 14.79
CA PRO A 216 -14.59 4.94 16.09
C PRO A 216 -13.39 5.38 16.94
N ALA A 217 -13.61 6.26 17.91
CA ALA A 217 -12.59 6.56 18.92
C ALA A 217 -12.29 5.30 19.75
N GLY A 218 -11.00 5.11 20.10
CA GLY A 218 -10.57 4.01 20.95
C GLY A 218 -9.92 2.82 20.24
N VAL A 219 -9.58 2.93 18.94
CA VAL A 219 -8.85 1.90 18.19
C VAL A 219 -7.36 2.17 18.23
N GLY A 220 -6.56 1.17 18.58
CA GLY A 220 -5.12 1.27 18.79
C GLY A 220 -4.75 1.23 20.27
N ASP A 221 -3.47 1.25 20.55
CA ASP A 221 -2.90 1.13 21.89
C ASP A 221 -1.88 2.24 22.16
N PRO A 222 -1.57 2.53 23.42
CA PRO A 222 -0.47 3.43 23.76
C PRO A 222 0.89 2.75 23.61
N VAL A 223 1.96 3.52 23.71
CA VAL A 223 3.37 3.11 23.76
C VAL A 223 3.85 2.53 22.42
N PHE A 224 4.11 1.22 22.30
CA PHE A 224 4.77 0.63 21.13
C PHE A 224 3.78 0.25 20.02
N ASP A 225 2.55 -0.06 20.38
CA ASP A 225 1.52 -0.52 19.45
C ASP A 225 0.55 0.59 19.05
N LYS A 226 1.04 1.84 19.07
CA LYS A 226 0.28 2.99 18.61
C LYS A 226 -0.23 2.76 17.20
N LEU A 227 -1.47 3.15 16.94
CA LEU A 227 -2.10 3.01 15.61
C LEU A 227 -1.28 3.71 14.51
N ASP A 228 -0.72 4.89 14.79
CA ASP A 228 0.18 5.61 13.87
C ASP A 228 1.47 4.82 13.61
N ALA A 229 2.04 4.15 14.62
CA ALA A 229 3.23 3.32 14.48
C ALA A 229 2.94 2.06 13.64
N LEU A 230 1.80 1.40 13.85
CA LEU A 230 1.37 0.23 13.08
C LEU A 230 1.08 0.60 11.61
N LEU A 231 0.40 1.73 11.38
CA LEU A 231 0.18 2.27 10.03
C LEU A 231 1.52 2.62 9.36
N ALA A 232 2.43 3.27 10.08
CA ALA A 232 3.76 3.59 9.55
C ALA A 232 4.56 2.33 9.21
N GLN A 233 4.53 1.29 10.04
CA GLN A 233 5.16 -0.01 9.77
C GLN A 233 4.59 -0.66 8.50
N ALA A 234 3.25 -0.72 8.40
CA ALA A 234 2.55 -1.30 7.26
C ALA A 234 2.93 -0.60 5.95
N VAL A 235 2.87 0.72 5.96
CA VAL A 235 3.09 1.57 4.78
C VAL A 235 4.58 1.64 4.41
N MET A 236 5.49 1.76 5.39
CA MET A 236 6.94 1.75 5.15
C MET A 236 7.41 0.40 4.58
N SER A 237 6.68 -0.69 4.83
CA SER A 237 6.97 -2.01 4.26
C SER A 237 6.69 -2.13 2.76
N ILE A 238 5.97 -1.17 2.16
CA ILE A 238 5.71 -1.12 0.72
C ILE A 238 7.01 -0.74 0.01
N GLY A 239 7.40 -1.51 -1.01
CA GLY A 239 8.60 -1.25 -1.79
C GLY A 239 8.62 0.18 -2.35
N ALA A 240 9.78 0.82 -2.32
CA ALA A 240 10.05 2.20 -2.74
C ALA A 240 9.49 3.32 -1.83
N VAL A 241 8.70 3.04 -0.80
CA VAL A 241 8.32 4.04 0.21
C VAL A 241 9.56 4.47 1.00
N LYS A 242 9.71 5.77 1.26
CA LYS A 242 10.85 6.40 1.94
C LYS A 242 10.47 7.30 3.12
N ALA A 243 9.23 7.76 3.16
CA ALA A 243 8.69 8.48 4.30
C ALA A 243 7.21 8.11 4.48
N VAL A 244 6.75 8.15 5.72
CA VAL A 244 5.35 8.02 6.11
C VAL A 244 5.03 9.17 7.06
N GLU A 245 3.90 9.83 6.84
CA GLU A 245 3.42 10.93 7.65
C GLU A 245 1.98 10.66 8.09
N ILE A 246 1.65 11.10 9.30
CA ILE A 246 0.29 11.05 9.86
C ILE A 246 -0.15 12.50 10.12
N GLY A 247 -1.34 12.88 9.66
CA GLY A 247 -1.85 14.25 9.79
C GLY A 247 -0.94 15.27 9.12
N ASP A 248 -0.53 16.32 9.86
CA ASP A 248 0.38 17.35 9.36
C ASP A 248 1.80 16.84 9.08
N GLY A 249 2.17 15.66 9.63
CA GLY A 249 3.47 15.05 9.39
C GLY A 249 4.63 16.00 9.73
N THR A 250 5.54 16.19 8.77
CA THR A 250 6.72 17.05 8.95
C THR A 250 6.39 18.53 9.15
N LEU A 251 5.21 19.01 8.74
CA LEU A 251 4.78 20.40 8.96
C LEU A 251 4.59 20.71 10.46
N ALA A 252 4.25 19.71 11.26
CA ALA A 252 4.11 19.85 12.71
C ALA A 252 5.42 20.34 13.38
N ALA A 253 6.59 20.00 12.81
CA ALA A 253 7.89 20.39 13.35
C ALA A 253 8.14 21.91 13.32
N THR A 254 7.49 22.65 12.40
CA THR A 254 7.59 24.11 12.26
C THR A 254 6.39 24.84 12.86
N SER A 255 5.40 24.09 13.36
CA SER A 255 4.19 24.64 13.96
C SER A 255 4.44 25.03 15.44
N VAL A 256 3.62 25.92 15.97
CA VAL A 256 3.57 26.22 17.41
C VAL A 256 2.36 25.56 18.06
N GLY A 257 2.49 25.12 19.31
CA GLY A 257 1.46 24.33 19.99
C GLY A 257 0.05 24.95 19.95
N SER A 258 -0.06 26.25 20.10
CA SER A 258 -1.35 26.97 20.03
C SER A 258 -2.04 26.93 18.66
N LYS A 259 -1.30 26.59 17.59
CA LYS A 259 -1.81 26.44 16.23
C LYS A 259 -2.02 24.96 15.85
N ASN A 260 -1.09 24.10 16.33
CA ASN A 260 -1.12 22.68 16.03
C ASN A 260 -2.15 21.89 16.87
N ASN A 261 -2.54 22.38 18.05
CA ASN A 261 -3.48 21.68 18.92
C ASN A 261 -4.90 21.70 18.34
N ASP A 262 -5.43 20.52 18.02
CA ASP A 262 -6.80 20.32 17.58
C ASP A 262 -7.77 20.58 18.73
N GLN A 263 -8.44 21.75 18.72
CA GLN A 263 -9.36 22.14 19.77
C GLN A 263 -10.64 21.29 19.71
N PHE A 264 -11.04 20.75 20.86
CA PHE A 264 -12.31 20.05 20.99
C PHE A 264 -13.51 21.00 20.95
N LYS A 265 -14.63 20.50 20.44
CA LYS A 265 -15.92 21.16 20.50
C LYS A 265 -17.00 20.13 20.86
N ALA A 266 -17.99 20.57 21.66
CA ALA A 266 -19.17 19.80 21.96
C ALA A 266 -20.21 19.94 20.84
N GLY A 267 -20.83 18.84 20.43
CA GLY A 267 -22.01 18.83 19.59
C GLY A 267 -23.27 19.02 20.41
N SER A 268 -24.40 19.23 19.74
CA SER A 268 -25.71 19.53 20.37
C SER A 268 -26.29 18.36 21.19
N LYS A 269 -25.84 17.13 20.92
CA LYS A 269 -26.28 15.89 21.63
C LYS A 269 -25.16 15.31 22.51
N GLY A 270 -24.13 16.10 22.83
CA GLY A 270 -23.02 15.64 23.66
C GLY A 270 -21.91 14.93 22.88
N GLU A 271 -21.95 14.94 21.55
CA GLU A 271 -20.84 14.41 20.74
C GLU A 271 -19.60 15.28 20.92
N ILE A 272 -18.43 14.65 20.97
CA ILE A 272 -17.14 15.32 20.99
C ILE A 272 -16.56 15.28 19.57
N SER A 273 -16.16 16.44 19.07
CA SER A 273 -15.48 16.55 17.78
C SER A 273 -14.34 17.57 17.88
N LYS A 274 -13.53 17.70 16.82
CA LYS A 274 -12.42 18.66 16.75
C LYS A 274 -12.73 19.74 15.72
N LYS A 275 -12.09 20.93 15.84
CA LYS A 275 -12.18 22.02 14.86
C LYS A 275 -11.24 21.83 13.69
N THR A 276 -10.10 21.18 13.94
CA THR A 276 -9.03 20.89 12.98
C THR A 276 -8.61 19.42 13.12
N ASN A 277 -7.74 18.95 12.26
CA ASN A 277 -7.26 17.57 12.28
C ASN A 277 -5.76 17.46 11.99
N HIS A 278 -4.97 18.31 12.66
CA HIS A 278 -3.51 18.33 12.55
C HIS A 278 -2.88 17.01 12.99
N ALA A 279 -3.46 16.37 14.02
CA ALA A 279 -3.03 15.06 14.51
C ALA A 279 -3.37 13.90 13.55
N GLY A 280 -4.18 14.14 12.51
CA GLY A 280 -4.56 13.12 11.53
C GLY A 280 -5.37 11.97 12.12
N GLY A 281 -6.29 12.23 13.06
CA GLY A 281 -7.25 11.26 13.60
C GLY A 281 -6.71 10.37 14.71
N ILE A 282 -5.47 10.57 15.18
CA ILE A 282 -4.82 9.72 16.18
C ILE A 282 -4.22 10.58 17.29
N LEU A 283 -4.61 10.33 18.54
CA LEU A 283 -4.11 10.98 19.73
C LEU A 283 -3.57 9.95 20.71
N GLY A 284 -2.30 10.08 21.11
CA GLY A 284 -1.66 9.13 22.02
C GLY A 284 -1.57 7.69 21.50
N GLY A 285 -1.65 7.50 20.17
CA GLY A 285 -1.63 6.18 19.52
C GLY A 285 -3.01 5.55 19.34
N ILE A 286 -4.09 6.27 19.69
CA ILE A 286 -5.46 5.78 19.68
C ILE A 286 -6.31 6.69 18.79
N SER A 287 -7.20 6.12 17.99
CA SER A 287 -8.10 6.88 17.12
C SER A 287 -9.05 7.77 17.92
N ASP A 288 -9.39 8.94 17.37
CA ASP A 288 -10.21 9.95 18.04
C ASP A 288 -11.54 10.25 17.31
N SER A 289 -11.97 9.37 16.41
CA SER A 289 -13.14 9.48 15.52
C SER A 289 -13.03 10.50 14.38
N SER A 290 -11.95 11.23 14.26
CA SER A 290 -11.69 12.05 13.07
C SER A 290 -11.14 11.17 11.93
N ASP A 291 -11.14 11.71 10.69
CA ASP A 291 -10.53 11.03 9.56
C ASP A 291 -9.03 10.77 9.84
N ILE A 292 -8.59 9.52 9.61
CA ILE A 292 -7.17 9.19 9.73
C ILE A 292 -6.51 9.48 8.39
N ILE A 293 -5.46 10.32 8.42
CA ILE A 293 -4.75 10.78 7.22
C ILE A 293 -3.33 10.22 7.23
N VAL A 294 -3.00 9.43 6.21
CA VAL A 294 -1.68 8.79 6.04
C VAL A 294 -1.09 9.19 4.70
N ARG A 295 0.11 9.78 4.68
CA ARG A 295 0.88 10.08 3.46
C ARG A 295 2.10 9.19 3.36
N ALA A 296 2.46 8.86 2.12
CA ALA A 296 3.64 8.06 1.82
C ALA A 296 4.42 8.64 0.63
N SER A 297 5.68 8.98 0.85
CA SER A 297 6.58 9.42 -0.21
C SER A 297 7.28 8.23 -0.85
N VAL A 298 7.26 8.18 -2.17
CA VAL A 298 7.75 7.08 -3.00
C VAL A 298 8.93 7.57 -3.84
N LYS A 299 10.07 6.86 -3.77
CA LYS A 299 11.25 7.18 -4.60
C LYS A 299 11.00 6.85 -6.08
N PRO A 300 11.78 7.46 -7.00
CA PRO A 300 11.80 7.06 -8.41
C PRO A 300 12.13 5.58 -8.60
N THR A 301 11.65 5.01 -9.70
CA THR A 301 12.01 3.64 -10.10
C THR A 301 13.50 3.56 -10.40
N PRO A 302 14.26 2.63 -9.79
CA PRO A 302 15.72 2.58 -9.97
C PRO A 302 16.16 2.03 -11.33
N SER A 303 15.31 1.26 -12.00
CA SER A 303 15.59 0.70 -13.32
C SER A 303 15.24 1.72 -14.40
N ILE A 304 16.27 2.38 -14.96
CA ILE A 304 16.15 3.41 -16.00
C ILE A 304 17.05 3.08 -17.19
N ALA A 305 16.65 3.50 -18.38
CA ALA A 305 17.40 3.30 -19.62
C ALA A 305 18.44 4.44 -19.82
N ARG A 306 19.27 4.63 -18.79
CA ARG A 306 20.42 5.53 -18.79
C ARG A 306 21.62 4.80 -18.23
N ALA A 307 22.79 5.08 -18.77
CA ALA A 307 24.05 4.58 -18.24
C ALA A 307 24.25 5.03 -16.78
N GLN A 308 24.49 4.07 -15.89
CA GLN A 308 24.71 4.27 -14.47
C GLN A 308 25.99 3.56 -14.03
N LYS A 309 26.79 4.22 -13.21
CA LYS A 309 27.96 3.60 -12.59
C LYS A 309 27.51 2.58 -11.54
N THR A 310 28.15 1.41 -11.54
CA THR A 310 27.88 0.33 -10.61
C THR A 310 29.14 -0.50 -10.35
N VAL A 311 28.97 -1.64 -9.68
CA VAL A 311 29.99 -2.67 -9.48
C VAL A 311 29.44 -4.05 -9.81
N ASN A 312 30.31 -4.97 -10.16
CA ASN A 312 29.97 -6.38 -10.26
C ASN A 312 30.05 -7.09 -8.89
N ASN A 313 29.69 -8.37 -8.86
CA ASN A 313 29.74 -9.21 -7.65
C ASN A 313 31.16 -9.49 -7.12
N LEU A 314 32.21 -9.14 -7.88
CA LEU A 314 33.63 -9.19 -7.47
C LEU A 314 34.10 -7.88 -6.87
N GLY A 315 33.29 -6.80 -6.86
CA GLY A 315 33.63 -5.48 -6.36
C GLY A 315 34.38 -4.61 -7.40
N GLU A 316 34.36 -4.99 -8.66
CA GLU A 316 35.00 -4.24 -9.74
C GLU A 316 34.06 -3.19 -10.33
N ASN A 317 34.57 -1.99 -10.61
CA ASN A 317 33.79 -0.92 -11.22
C ASN A 317 33.26 -1.31 -12.60
N SER A 318 32.02 -1.00 -12.84
CA SER A 318 31.28 -1.27 -14.08
C SER A 318 30.29 -0.15 -14.40
N GLU A 319 29.66 -0.27 -15.55
CA GLU A 319 28.57 0.59 -15.98
C GLU A 319 27.39 -0.29 -16.43
N ILE A 320 26.19 0.15 -16.16
CA ILE A 320 24.98 -0.58 -16.49
C ILE A 320 23.95 0.37 -17.12
N GLU A 321 23.33 -0.10 -18.18
CA GLU A 321 22.12 0.50 -18.74
C GLU A 321 21.00 -0.56 -18.71
N ILE A 322 19.89 -0.22 -18.09
CA ILE A 322 18.83 -1.21 -17.86
C ILE A 322 17.79 -1.06 -18.95
N HIS A 323 17.90 -1.88 -19.97
CA HIS A 323 16.90 -1.99 -21.02
C HIS A 323 15.77 -2.91 -20.56
N GLY A 324 14.54 -2.54 -20.81
CA GLY A 324 13.38 -3.38 -20.46
C GLY A 324 12.10 -2.58 -20.21
N ARG A 325 11.08 -3.30 -19.76
CA ARG A 325 9.75 -2.75 -19.51
C ARG A 325 9.65 -2.24 -18.08
N HIS A 326 10.10 -0.99 -17.82
CA HIS A 326 10.06 -0.36 -16.51
C HIS A 326 9.03 0.76 -16.45
N ASP A 327 8.36 0.90 -15.31
CA ASP A 327 7.42 2.00 -15.08
C ASP A 327 8.21 3.31 -14.89
N PRO A 328 7.91 4.38 -15.62
CA PRO A 328 8.51 5.70 -15.37
C PRO A 328 8.08 6.29 -14.03
N VAL A 329 6.95 5.84 -13.51
CA VAL A 329 6.39 6.18 -12.20
C VAL A 329 5.59 5.00 -11.66
N ILE A 330 5.74 4.68 -10.37
CA ILE A 330 5.00 3.57 -9.73
C ILE A 330 3.84 4.04 -8.86
N VAL A 331 3.77 5.33 -8.55
CA VAL A 331 2.79 5.92 -7.63
C VAL A 331 1.35 5.53 -7.96
N PRO A 332 0.85 5.66 -9.19
CA PRO A 332 -0.55 5.33 -9.50
C PRO A 332 -0.93 3.88 -9.18
N ARG A 333 0.01 2.94 -9.35
CA ARG A 333 -0.18 1.52 -9.05
C ARG A 333 -0.01 1.21 -7.56
N ALA A 334 0.77 2.02 -6.86
CA ALA A 334 1.04 1.87 -5.44
C ALA A 334 -0.10 2.43 -4.55
N VAL A 335 -0.94 3.30 -5.08
CA VAL A 335 -2.12 3.87 -4.38
C VAL A 335 -3.01 2.79 -3.78
N VAL A 336 -3.40 1.78 -4.56
CA VAL A 336 -4.25 0.68 -4.06
C VAL A 336 -3.51 -0.22 -3.07
N VAL A 337 -2.17 -0.28 -3.12
CA VAL A 337 -1.35 -1.00 -2.14
C VAL A 337 -1.35 -0.26 -0.79
N LEU A 338 -1.22 1.07 -0.81
CA LEU A 338 -1.36 1.92 0.37
C LEU A 338 -2.74 1.72 1.01
N GLU A 339 -3.82 1.84 0.21
CA GLU A 339 -5.20 1.61 0.62
C GLU A 339 -5.35 0.23 1.30
N SER A 340 -4.79 -0.81 0.69
CA SER A 340 -4.85 -2.19 1.17
C SER A 340 -4.12 -2.38 2.51
N MET A 341 -2.91 -1.85 2.64
CA MET A 341 -2.15 -1.98 3.89
C MET A 341 -2.76 -1.20 5.04
N CYS A 342 -3.35 -0.02 4.76
CA CYS A 342 -4.15 0.71 5.74
C CYS A 342 -5.39 -0.08 6.17
N ALA A 343 -6.14 -0.67 5.23
CA ALA A 343 -7.32 -1.48 5.53
C ALA A 343 -6.98 -2.70 6.41
N VAL A 344 -5.92 -3.43 6.08
CA VAL A 344 -5.42 -4.56 6.89
C VAL A 344 -5.09 -4.10 8.32
N THR A 345 -4.36 -2.99 8.47
CA THR A 345 -3.94 -2.47 9.77
C THR A 345 -5.12 -2.04 10.63
N ILE A 346 -6.09 -1.33 10.05
CA ILE A 346 -7.30 -0.88 10.79
C ILE A 346 -8.14 -2.08 11.22
N LEU A 347 -8.37 -3.05 10.34
CA LEU A 347 -9.14 -4.24 10.69
C LEU A 347 -8.45 -5.07 11.78
N ASP A 348 -7.14 -5.28 11.67
CA ASP A 348 -6.35 -5.99 12.69
C ASP A 348 -6.43 -5.29 14.05
N SER A 349 -6.28 -3.95 14.07
CA SER A 349 -6.37 -3.15 15.30
C SER A 349 -7.76 -3.19 15.94
N LEU A 350 -8.84 -3.15 15.12
CA LEU A 350 -10.22 -3.29 15.60
C LEU A 350 -10.44 -4.65 16.26
N LEU A 351 -10.04 -5.73 15.59
CA LEU A 351 -10.20 -7.09 16.10
C LEU A 351 -9.36 -7.33 17.36
N TYR A 352 -8.14 -6.78 17.39
CA TYR A 352 -7.26 -6.87 18.55
C TYR A 352 -7.86 -6.14 19.77
N GLY A 353 -8.46 -4.96 19.55
CA GLY A 353 -9.05 -4.14 20.62
C GLY A 353 -10.40 -4.64 21.15
N MET A 354 -11.02 -5.67 20.59
CA MET A 354 -12.36 -6.15 21.00
C MET A 354 -12.47 -6.50 22.48
N GLY A 355 -11.42 -7.05 23.07
CA GLY A 355 -11.36 -7.44 24.47
C GLY A 355 -10.91 -6.34 25.45
N SER A 356 -10.66 -5.12 24.98
CA SER A 356 -10.09 -4.04 25.79
C SER A 356 -11.04 -3.48 26.86
N ARG A 357 -12.34 -3.75 26.77
CA ARG A 357 -13.37 -3.33 27.70
C ARG A 357 -14.22 -4.52 28.14
N ILE A 358 -14.50 -4.58 29.45
CA ILE A 358 -15.37 -5.63 30.00
C ILE A 358 -16.76 -5.58 29.38
N ASP A 359 -17.30 -4.38 29.08
CA ASP A 359 -18.61 -4.20 28.45
C ASP A 359 -18.70 -4.92 27.10
N ASN A 360 -17.61 -4.92 26.32
CA ASN A 360 -17.55 -5.63 25.03
C ASN A 360 -17.69 -7.14 25.24
N LEU A 361 -16.97 -7.71 26.22
CA LEU A 361 -17.07 -9.14 26.54
C LEU A 361 -18.46 -9.50 27.06
N VAL A 362 -19.04 -8.68 27.93
CA VAL A 362 -20.41 -8.87 28.44
C VAL A 362 -21.41 -8.85 27.29
N SER A 363 -21.32 -7.92 26.34
CA SER A 363 -22.24 -7.83 25.19
C SER A 363 -22.15 -9.03 24.25
N ILE A 364 -21.02 -9.70 24.18
CA ILE A 364 -20.82 -10.87 23.32
C ILE A 364 -21.26 -12.17 24.02
N TYR A 365 -20.93 -12.34 25.29
CA TYR A 365 -21.05 -13.63 25.99
C TYR A 365 -22.24 -13.71 26.98
N ASN A 366 -22.79 -12.59 27.47
CA ASN A 366 -24.00 -12.56 28.29
C ASN A 366 -25.22 -12.23 27.42
N LYS A 367 -25.66 -13.22 26.64
CA LYS A 367 -26.93 -13.13 25.87
C LYS A 367 -28.08 -13.66 26.68
#